data_af2f149ad6d08e22c540d6b156b7be6c
#
_entry.id   af2f149ad6d08e22c540d6b156b7be6c
#
_cell.length_a   1.000
_cell.length_b   1.000
_cell.length_c   1.000
_cell.angle_alpha   90.00
_cell.angle_beta   90.00
_cell.angle_gamma   90.00
#
_symmetry.space_group_name_H-M   'P 1'
#
loop_
_entity.id
_entity.type
_entity.pdbx_description
1 polymer ?
#
loop_
_entity_poly.entity_id
_entity_poly.type
_entity_poly.pdbx_seq_one_letter_code
_entity_poly.pdbx_strand_id
1 'polypeptide(L)'
;MNFLAPRTPYLAPDLMIALLAAVPEETNLIRAAFQDFAQESVNGVTMTSGTISGRKITLAHSGIGKAAAAATAVSLLSSCRPEALMLFGCGGAYLGAELTLGDLALASGEIFGDEGVATPEGFRDLAETKLPMRRTPEPFYNNWPVDNALHDWAQPLLQAHATDNKIKLRSGPFVTVSTCTGSTVVATEIEQRTKGLCENMEGAAVALACQQLSTPLLEVRGISNLVEDRDTSRWDLPAGMVAAQQAILELLKSWPEQHPQ
;
A
#
# COMPACT_ATOMS: atom_id res chain seq x y z
N MET A 1 -43.17 -15.63 -20.29
CA MET A 1 -42.15 -16.71 -20.27
C MET A 1 -40.79 -16.04 -20.14
N ASN A 2 -40.24 -16.00 -18.92
CA ASN A 2 -38.92 -15.45 -18.67
C ASN A 2 -37.88 -16.55 -18.88
N PHE A 3 -37.12 -16.45 -19.97
CA PHE A 3 -35.94 -17.29 -20.17
C PHE A 3 -34.78 -16.72 -19.36
N LEU A 4 -34.56 -17.27 -18.16
CA LEU A 4 -33.29 -17.14 -17.46
C LEU A 4 -32.23 -17.92 -18.26
N ALA A 5 -31.26 -17.22 -18.84
CA ALA A 5 -30.08 -17.85 -19.39
C ALA A 5 -29.38 -18.69 -18.32
N PRO A 6 -28.85 -19.88 -18.65
CA PRO A 6 -28.14 -20.71 -17.69
C PRO A 6 -26.89 -19.94 -17.22
N ARG A 7 -26.78 -19.74 -15.90
CA ARG A 7 -25.54 -19.25 -15.30
C ARG A 7 -24.45 -20.27 -15.57
N THR A 8 -23.42 -19.87 -16.32
CA THR A 8 -22.17 -20.63 -16.41
C THR A 8 -21.71 -20.97 -14.99
N PRO A 9 -21.27 -22.23 -14.73
CA PRO A 9 -20.75 -22.59 -13.42
C PRO A 9 -19.58 -21.65 -13.12
N TYR A 10 -19.64 -20.91 -12.01
CA TYR A 10 -18.54 -20.16 -11.46
C TYR A 10 -17.42 -21.15 -11.19
N LEU A 11 -16.45 -21.22 -12.07
CA LEU A 11 -15.15 -21.77 -11.70
C LEU A 11 -14.68 -20.92 -10.54
N ALA A 12 -14.31 -21.56 -9.43
CA ALA A 12 -13.71 -20.88 -8.30
C ALA A 12 -12.62 -19.96 -8.86
N PRO A 13 -12.61 -18.64 -8.55
CA PRO A 13 -11.59 -17.77 -9.08
C PRO A 13 -10.24 -18.39 -8.73
N ASP A 14 -9.38 -18.52 -9.74
CA ASP A 14 -7.99 -18.90 -9.53
C ASP A 14 -7.39 -17.88 -8.57
N LEU A 15 -7.25 -18.26 -7.30
CA LEU A 15 -6.81 -17.40 -6.22
C LEU A 15 -5.46 -16.76 -6.58
N MET A 16 -5.44 -15.47 -6.81
CA MET A 16 -4.28 -14.71 -7.25
C MET A 16 -4.10 -13.48 -6.39
N ILE A 17 -2.86 -13.17 -6.05
CA ILE A 17 -2.49 -11.99 -5.28
C ILE A 17 -1.91 -10.94 -6.24
N ALA A 18 -2.39 -9.71 -6.14
CA ALA A 18 -1.77 -8.58 -6.82
C ALA A 18 -0.70 -7.95 -5.94
N LEU A 19 0.44 -7.65 -6.53
CA LEU A 19 1.53 -6.89 -5.92
C LEU A 19 1.67 -5.55 -6.64
N LEU A 20 1.77 -4.47 -5.89
CA LEU A 20 1.96 -3.13 -6.43
C LEU A 20 3.08 -2.41 -5.68
N ALA A 21 4.02 -1.84 -6.44
CA ALA A 21 5.05 -0.94 -5.94
C ALA A 21 5.14 0.29 -6.84
N ALA A 22 5.76 1.37 -6.41
CA ALA A 22 5.84 2.57 -7.22
C ALA A 22 6.83 2.40 -8.38
N VAL A 23 8.01 1.85 -8.12
CA VAL A 23 9.11 1.79 -9.09
C VAL A 23 9.76 0.41 -9.14
N PRO A 24 10.41 0.05 -10.28
CA PRO A 24 11.05 -1.26 -10.44
C PRO A 24 12.13 -1.57 -9.39
N GLU A 25 12.81 -0.56 -8.85
CA GLU A 25 13.85 -0.70 -7.83
C GLU A 25 13.31 -1.30 -6.53
N GLU A 26 12.03 -1.06 -6.23
CA GLU A 26 11.34 -1.61 -5.06
C GLU A 26 10.94 -3.08 -5.21
N THR A 27 11.24 -3.72 -6.36
CA THR A 27 10.75 -5.07 -6.68
C THR A 27 11.85 -6.05 -7.12
N ASN A 28 13.13 -5.70 -6.94
CA ASN A 28 14.24 -6.54 -7.42
C ASN A 28 14.22 -7.96 -6.84
N LEU A 29 13.98 -8.10 -5.52
CA LEU A 29 13.90 -9.41 -4.86
C LEU A 29 12.62 -10.16 -5.24
N ILE A 30 11.50 -9.46 -5.38
CA ILE A 30 10.23 -10.02 -5.82
C ILE A 30 10.36 -10.56 -7.25
N ARG A 31 10.94 -9.77 -8.18
CA ARG A 31 11.16 -10.20 -9.56
C ARG A 31 12.09 -11.39 -9.67
N ALA A 32 13.13 -11.45 -8.83
CA ALA A 32 14.03 -12.60 -8.77
C ALA A 32 13.40 -13.88 -8.22
N ALA A 33 12.31 -13.76 -7.45
CA ALA A 33 11.59 -14.90 -6.87
C ALA A 33 10.53 -15.50 -7.79
N PHE A 34 10.20 -14.84 -8.91
CA PHE A 34 9.23 -15.37 -9.87
C PHE A 34 9.70 -16.66 -10.53
N GLN A 35 8.77 -17.59 -10.67
CA GLN A 35 8.88 -18.80 -11.49
C GLN A 35 7.86 -18.72 -12.62
N ASP A 36 8.26 -19.19 -13.82
CA ASP A 36 7.39 -19.29 -15.01
C ASP A 36 6.58 -18.00 -15.29
N PHE A 37 7.25 -16.86 -15.32
CA PHE A 37 6.59 -15.58 -15.48
C PHE A 37 6.42 -15.17 -16.95
N ALA A 38 5.35 -14.42 -17.20
CA ALA A 38 5.08 -13.74 -18.46
C ALA A 38 4.80 -12.26 -18.21
N GLN A 39 5.02 -11.44 -19.23
CA GLN A 39 4.70 -10.02 -19.17
C GLN A 39 3.69 -9.67 -20.27
N GLU A 40 2.72 -8.86 -19.90
CA GLU A 40 1.74 -8.30 -20.83
C GLU A 40 1.50 -6.82 -20.53
N SER A 41 0.99 -6.09 -21.49
CA SER A 41 0.57 -4.71 -21.30
C SER A 41 -0.96 -4.61 -21.36
N VAL A 42 -1.59 -4.20 -20.28
CA VAL A 42 -3.04 -4.03 -20.17
C VAL A 42 -3.34 -2.58 -19.83
N ASN A 43 -4.11 -1.89 -20.66
CA ASN A 43 -4.44 -0.47 -20.48
C ASN A 43 -3.21 0.45 -20.27
N GLY A 44 -2.08 0.12 -20.92
CA GLY A 44 -0.83 0.87 -20.78
C GLY A 44 0.00 0.53 -19.54
N VAL A 45 -0.46 -0.41 -18.69
CA VAL A 45 0.26 -0.90 -17.53
C VAL A 45 0.95 -2.22 -17.87
N THR A 46 2.26 -2.30 -17.65
CA THR A 46 2.98 -3.57 -17.77
C THR A 46 2.74 -4.41 -16.52
N MET A 47 2.20 -5.59 -16.71
CA MET A 47 1.92 -6.57 -15.67
C MET A 47 2.83 -7.78 -15.85
N THR A 48 3.47 -8.22 -14.78
CA THR A 48 4.27 -9.45 -14.72
C THR A 48 3.49 -10.48 -13.92
N SER A 49 3.05 -11.57 -14.58
CA SER A 49 2.31 -12.66 -13.95
C SER A 49 3.14 -13.94 -13.92
N GLY A 50 3.06 -14.69 -12.83
CA GLY A 50 3.78 -15.95 -12.62
C GLY A 50 3.50 -16.52 -11.25
N THR A 51 4.42 -17.34 -10.74
CA THR A 51 4.29 -17.94 -9.40
C THR A 51 5.44 -17.52 -8.48
N ILE A 52 5.11 -17.24 -7.21
CA ILE A 52 6.06 -17.06 -6.12
C ILE A 52 5.58 -17.92 -4.94
N SER A 53 6.46 -18.75 -4.38
CA SER A 53 6.11 -19.66 -3.28
C SER A 53 4.85 -20.51 -3.56
N GLY A 54 4.65 -20.92 -4.83
CA GLY A 54 3.50 -21.70 -5.27
C GLY A 54 2.17 -20.92 -5.39
N ARG A 55 2.18 -19.59 -5.21
CA ARG A 55 1.01 -18.70 -5.34
C ARG A 55 1.04 -17.98 -6.68
N LYS A 56 -0.12 -17.82 -7.31
CA LYS A 56 -0.26 -16.99 -8.52
C LYS A 56 -0.14 -15.53 -8.15
N ILE A 57 0.75 -14.83 -8.78
CA ILE A 57 1.07 -13.42 -8.50
C ILE A 57 0.98 -12.62 -9.79
N THR A 58 0.41 -11.43 -9.72
CA THR A 58 0.56 -10.39 -10.74
C THR A 58 1.16 -9.14 -10.12
N LEU A 59 2.32 -8.73 -10.60
CA LEU A 59 3.07 -7.55 -10.18
C LEU A 59 2.92 -6.43 -11.21
N ALA A 60 2.67 -5.20 -10.72
CA ALA A 60 2.72 -3.99 -11.54
C ALA A 60 3.50 -2.88 -10.82
N HIS A 61 3.96 -1.88 -11.60
CA HIS A 61 4.56 -0.66 -11.07
C HIS A 61 3.66 0.53 -11.41
N SER A 62 3.33 1.32 -10.39
CA SER A 62 2.38 2.42 -10.56
C SER A 62 3.00 3.70 -11.13
N GLY A 63 4.32 3.87 -10.97
CA GLY A 63 4.90 5.20 -10.96
C GLY A 63 4.64 5.90 -9.62
N ILE A 64 5.29 7.04 -9.41
CA ILE A 64 5.23 7.81 -8.18
C ILE A 64 3.99 8.71 -8.16
N GLY A 65 3.32 8.76 -7.02
CA GLY A 65 2.26 9.72 -6.71
C GLY A 65 0.84 9.22 -6.91
N LYS A 66 -0.09 9.89 -6.25
CA LYS A 66 -1.51 9.50 -6.10
C LYS A 66 -2.21 9.22 -7.43
N ALA A 67 -2.03 10.09 -8.44
CA ALA A 67 -2.72 9.96 -9.73
C ALA A 67 -2.28 8.71 -10.50
N ALA A 68 -0.96 8.47 -10.57
CA ALA A 68 -0.39 7.30 -11.22
C ALA A 68 -0.79 6.00 -10.50
N ALA A 69 -0.70 6.03 -9.16
CA ALA A 69 -1.07 4.90 -8.32
C ALA A 69 -2.55 4.51 -8.46
N ALA A 70 -3.47 5.48 -8.42
CA ALA A 70 -4.90 5.23 -8.63
C ALA A 70 -5.19 4.61 -10.00
N ALA A 71 -4.64 5.19 -11.08
CA ALA A 71 -4.86 4.71 -12.44
C ALA A 71 -4.35 3.27 -12.64
N THR A 72 -3.14 2.98 -12.14
CA THR A 72 -2.56 1.64 -12.21
C THR A 72 -3.31 0.64 -11.35
N ALA A 73 -3.67 0.99 -10.11
CA ALA A 73 -4.43 0.12 -9.23
C ALA A 73 -5.79 -0.27 -9.86
N VAL A 74 -6.55 0.70 -10.40
CA VAL A 74 -7.82 0.41 -11.10
C VAL A 74 -7.60 -0.52 -12.29
N SER A 75 -6.58 -0.27 -13.13
CA SER A 75 -6.26 -1.14 -14.26
C SER A 75 -5.91 -2.57 -13.81
N LEU A 76 -5.02 -2.71 -12.83
CA LEU A 76 -4.60 -3.99 -12.27
C LEU A 76 -5.78 -4.77 -11.69
N LEU A 77 -6.54 -4.16 -10.78
CA LEU A 77 -7.65 -4.80 -10.08
C LEU A 77 -8.79 -5.20 -11.02
N SER A 78 -9.11 -4.36 -12.00
CA SER A 78 -10.18 -4.64 -12.98
C SER A 78 -9.80 -5.78 -13.92
N SER A 79 -8.52 -5.90 -14.28
CA SER A 79 -8.03 -6.92 -15.22
C SER A 79 -7.87 -8.27 -14.55
N CYS A 80 -7.31 -8.31 -13.35
CA CYS A 80 -6.91 -9.55 -12.67
C CYS A 80 -7.93 -10.05 -11.66
N ARG A 81 -8.74 -9.16 -11.05
CA ARG A 81 -9.67 -9.47 -9.95
C ARG A 81 -9.02 -10.32 -8.86
N PRO A 82 -7.93 -9.84 -8.27
CA PRO A 82 -7.19 -10.61 -7.27
C PRO A 82 -8.00 -10.80 -5.99
N GLU A 83 -7.66 -11.81 -5.21
CA GLU A 83 -8.24 -12.01 -3.87
C GLU A 83 -7.77 -10.94 -2.88
N ALA A 84 -6.56 -10.38 -3.09
CA ALA A 84 -6.01 -9.27 -2.32
C ALA A 84 -4.97 -8.49 -3.13
N LEU A 85 -4.74 -7.24 -2.75
CA LEU A 85 -3.62 -6.44 -3.22
C LEU A 85 -2.67 -6.17 -2.05
N MET A 86 -1.37 -6.46 -2.25
CA MET A 86 -0.31 -6.02 -1.37
C MET A 86 0.41 -4.83 -2.00
N LEU A 87 0.30 -3.66 -1.38
CA LEU A 87 1.07 -2.47 -1.71
C LEU A 87 2.32 -2.43 -0.84
N PHE A 88 3.47 -2.17 -1.44
CA PHE A 88 4.72 -2.11 -0.69
C PHE A 88 5.74 -1.20 -1.36
N GLY A 89 6.74 -0.79 -0.61
CA GLY A 89 7.83 0.07 -1.06
C GLY A 89 8.50 0.80 0.08
N CYS A 90 9.22 1.86 -0.24
CA CYS A 90 9.82 2.74 0.75
C CYS A 90 8.79 3.66 1.39
N GLY A 91 9.11 4.15 2.60
CA GLY A 91 8.37 5.20 3.28
C GLY A 91 9.25 6.00 4.21
N GLY A 92 8.83 7.22 4.52
CA GLY A 92 9.44 8.07 5.53
C GLY A 92 8.76 7.88 6.89
N ALA A 93 9.52 7.64 7.96
CA ALA A 93 8.95 7.55 9.30
C ALA A 93 8.81 8.96 9.92
N TYR A 94 7.63 9.27 10.47
CA TYR A 94 7.49 10.43 11.33
C TYR A 94 8.28 10.24 12.62
N LEU A 95 8.74 11.32 13.23
CA LEU A 95 9.68 11.24 14.36
C LEU A 95 9.06 10.54 15.60
N GLY A 96 7.76 10.70 15.84
CA GLY A 96 7.04 10.03 16.92
C GLY A 96 6.81 8.54 16.68
N ALA A 97 7.06 8.04 15.49
CA ALA A 97 6.95 6.62 15.18
C ALA A 97 8.03 5.75 15.86
N GLU A 98 9.15 6.35 16.28
CA GLU A 98 10.31 5.65 16.88
C GLU A 98 10.87 4.53 15.99
N LEU A 99 10.77 4.69 14.67
CA LEU A 99 11.34 3.82 13.65
C LEU A 99 12.65 4.43 13.12
N THR A 100 13.51 3.56 12.60
CA THR A 100 14.80 3.91 11.99
C THR A 100 14.92 3.29 10.61
N LEU A 101 15.98 3.65 9.87
CA LEU A 101 16.21 3.14 8.52
C LEU A 101 16.30 1.60 8.50
N GLY A 102 15.60 0.97 7.59
CA GLY A 102 15.48 -0.48 7.48
C GLY A 102 14.42 -1.13 8.38
N ASP A 103 13.79 -0.38 9.29
CA ASP A 103 12.64 -0.87 10.06
C ASP A 103 11.39 -1.01 9.17
N LEU A 104 10.39 -1.73 9.65
CA LEU A 104 9.12 -1.98 8.96
C LEU A 104 7.97 -1.19 9.58
N ALA A 105 7.10 -0.69 8.73
CA ALA A 105 5.80 -0.15 9.06
C ALA A 105 4.70 -0.98 8.38
N LEU A 106 3.62 -1.30 9.12
CA LEU A 106 2.41 -1.96 8.63
C LEU A 106 1.23 -0.98 8.76
N ALA A 107 0.54 -0.71 7.66
CA ALA A 107 -0.57 0.23 7.66
C ALA A 107 -1.79 -0.33 8.40
N SER A 108 -2.35 0.46 9.32
CA SER A 108 -3.69 0.21 9.89
C SER A 108 -4.79 0.97 9.14
N GLY A 109 -4.42 1.84 8.22
CA GLY A 109 -5.26 2.64 7.36
C GLY A 109 -4.42 3.69 6.66
N GLU A 110 -4.99 4.29 5.63
CA GLU A 110 -4.35 5.33 4.81
C GLU A 110 -5.07 6.66 4.93
N ILE A 111 -4.31 7.75 4.95
CA ILE A 111 -4.83 9.10 5.10
C ILE A 111 -4.31 9.95 3.94
N PHE A 112 -5.22 10.58 3.17
CA PHE A 112 -4.83 11.66 2.26
C PHE A 112 -4.38 12.87 3.09
N GLY A 113 -3.06 13.04 3.24
CA GLY A 113 -2.47 14.02 4.15
C GLY A 113 -2.55 15.46 3.67
N ASP A 114 -2.65 15.69 2.38
CA ASP A 114 -2.63 17.01 1.75
C ASP A 114 -3.87 17.31 0.87
N GLU A 115 -4.90 16.47 0.94
CA GLU A 115 -6.21 16.76 0.35
C GLU A 115 -7.07 17.57 1.33
N GLY A 116 -7.38 18.81 0.97
CA GLY A 116 -8.11 19.71 1.84
C GLY A 116 -8.07 21.14 1.37
N VAL A 117 -8.17 22.07 2.29
CA VAL A 117 -8.19 23.52 2.04
C VAL A 117 -7.08 24.19 2.84
N ALA A 118 -6.17 24.86 2.15
CA ALA A 118 -5.18 25.74 2.79
C ALA A 118 -5.86 27.09 3.14
N THR A 119 -5.85 27.47 4.40
CA THR A 119 -6.38 28.74 4.89
C THR A 119 -5.28 29.55 5.60
N PRO A 120 -5.46 30.85 5.84
CA PRO A 120 -4.51 31.63 6.64
C PRO A 120 -4.30 31.06 8.06
N GLU A 121 -5.32 30.38 8.60
CA GLU A 121 -5.29 29.75 9.95
C GLU A 121 -4.68 28.33 9.93
N GLY A 122 -4.30 27.80 8.75
CA GLY A 122 -3.73 26.47 8.58
C GLY A 122 -4.51 25.58 7.62
N PHE A 123 -4.11 24.33 7.57
CA PHE A 123 -4.74 23.30 6.74
C PHE A 123 -6.03 22.78 7.41
N ARG A 124 -7.09 22.65 6.58
CA ARG A 124 -8.35 22.01 6.96
C ARG A 124 -8.62 20.82 6.06
N ASP A 125 -8.86 19.66 6.63
CA ASP A 125 -9.14 18.45 5.89
C ASP A 125 -10.55 18.46 5.24
N LEU A 126 -10.83 17.43 4.45
CA LEU A 126 -12.11 17.34 3.71
C LEU A 126 -13.31 17.07 4.63
N ALA A 127 -13.09 16.46 5.81
CA ALA A 127 -14.16 16.24 6.78
C ALA A 127 -14.59 17.56 7.43
N GLU A 128 -13.62 18.39 7.83
CA GLU A 128 -13.89 19.73 8.37
C GLU A 128 -14.60 20.63 7.36
N THR A 129 -14.22 20.53 6.08
CA THR A 129 -14.81 21.34 5.00
C THR A 129 -16.08 20.73 4.39
N LYS A 130 -16.46 19.52 4.83
CA LYS A 130 -17.63 18.76 4.33
C LYS A 130 -17.60 18.49 2.83
N LEU A 131 -16.39 18.24 2.30
CA LEU A 131 -16.14 17.89 0.90
C LEU A 131 -15.75 16.40 0.78
N PRO A 132 -16.73 15.47 0.75
CA PRO A 132 -16.38 14.04 0.72
C PRO A 132 -15.79 13.65 -0.64
N MET A 133 -14.73 12.81 -0.61
CA MET A 133 -14.14 12.18 -1.80
C MET A 133 -15.10 11.15 -2.42
N ARG A 134 -15.90 10.47 -1.60
CA ARG A 134 -16.97 9.57 -2.02
C ARG A 134 -18.23 9.90 -1.22
N ARG A 135 -19.41 9.95 -1.88
CA ARG A 135 -20.67 10.35 -1.25
C ARG A 135 -21.57 9.17 -0.87
N THR A 136 -21.51 8.08 -1.61
CA THR A 136 -22.41 6.93 -1.47
C THR A 136 -21.63 5.62 -1.37
N PRO A 137 -22.12 4.60 -0.64
CA PRO A 137 -23.34 4.58 0.18
C PRO A 137 -23.28 5.51 1.40
N GLU A 138 -22.09 5.81 1.89
CA GLU A 138 -21.80 6.74 2.97
C GLU A 138 -20.61 7.64 2.59
N PRO A 139 -20.52 8.85 3.17
CA PRO A 139 -19.43 9.77 2.84
C PRO A 139 -18.09 9.28 3.38
N PHE A 140 -17.08 9.21 2.50
CA PHE A 140 -15.68 9.03 2.84
C PHE A 140 -14.91 10.31 2.60
N TYR A 141 -13.98 10.60 3.48
CA TYR A 141 -13.14 11.79 3.44
C TYR A 141 -11.67 11.39 3.30
N ASN A 142 -10.79 11.92 4.12
CA ASN A 142 -9.35 11.68 4.03
C ASN A 142 -8.93 10.26 4.46
N ASN A 143 -9.67 9.60 5.37
CA ASN A 143 -9.27 8.32 5.95
C ASN A 143 -9.85 7.15 5.14
N TRP A 144 -8.99 6.23 4.71
CA TRP A 144 -9.35 5.06 3.92
C TRP A 144 -8.85 3.79 4.61
N PRO A 145 -9.69 2.78 4.82
CA PRO A 145 -9.30 1.58 5.54
C PRO A 145 -8.42 0.68 4.69
N VAL A 146 -7.54 -0.07 5.35
CA VAL A 146 -6.99 -1.34 4.88
C VAL A 146 -7.88 -2.49 5.32
N ASP A 147 -7.60 -3.71 4.88
CA ASP A 147 -8.35 -4.88 5.32
C ASP A 147 -7.88 -5.33 6.70
N ASN A 148 -8.79 -5.33 7.68
CA ASN A 148 -8.46 -5.68 9.05
C ASN A 148 -8.05 -7.16 9.20
N ALA A 149 -8.68 -8.08 8.46
CA ALA A 149 -8.37 -9.51 8.54
C ALA A 149 -6.97 -9.80 8.00
N LEU A 150 -6.59 -9.15 6.88
CA LEU A 150 -5.23 -9.21 6.35
C LEU A 150 -4.21 -8.56 7.28
N HIS A 151 -4.54 -7.42 7.87
CA HIS A 151 -3.70 -6.75 8.84
C HIS A 151 -3.41 -7.64 10.05
N ASP A 152 -4.46 -8.20 10.67
CA ASP A 152 -4.35 -9.02 11.87
C ASP A 152 -3.63 -10.34 11.59
N TRP A 153 -3.79 -10.91 10.39
CA TRP A 153 -3.04 -12.07 9.94
C TRP A 153 -1.55 -11.74 9.71
N ALA A 154 -1.24 -10.61 9.07
CA ALA A 154 0.13 -10.24 8.70
C ALA A 154 0.96 -9.79 9.90
N GLN A 155 0.36 -9.10 10.86
CA GLN A 155 1.08 -8.48 11.98
C GLN A 155 1.95 -9.46 12.78
N PRO A 156 1.48 -10.62 13.25
CA PRO A 156 2.32 -11.56 13.99
C PRO A 156 3.44 -12.17 13.15
N LEU A 157 3.21 -12.40 11.85
CA LEU A 157 4.22 -12.93 10.92
C LEU A 157 5.34 -11.90 10.70
N LEU A 158 4.97 -10.65 10.46
CA LEU A 158 5.94 -9.56 10.29
C LEU A 158 6.66 -9.24 11.59
N GLN A 159 6.02 -9.39 12.75
CA GLN A 159 6.66 -9.23 14.05
C GLN A 159 7.73 -10.29 14.30
N ALA A 160 7.45 -11.55 13.95
CA ALA A 160 8.44 -12.62 14.01
C ALA A 160 9.61 -12.35 13.05
N HIS A 161 9.31 -12.01 11.80
CA HIS A 161 10.30 -11.63 10.80
C HIS A 161 11.19 -10.45 11.27
N ALA A 162 10.58 -9.40 11.83
CA ALA A 162 11.33 -8.26 12.35
C ALA A 162 12.27 -8.64 13.50
N THR A 163 11.79 -9.51 14.41
CA THR A 163 12.58 -10.00 15.53
C THR A 163 13.80 -10.80 15.05
N ASP A 164 13.62 -11.72 14.10
CA ASP A 164 14.68 -12.56 13.54
C ASP A 164 15.75 -11.73 12.81
N ASN A 165 15.33 -10.63 12.17
CA ASN A 165 16.23 -9.71 11.44
C ASN A 165 16.75 -8.55 12.29
N LYS A 166 16.38 -8.47 13.57
CA LYS A 166 16.79 -7.40 14.52
C LYS A 166 16.40 -5.99 14.06
N ILE A 167 15.26 -5.88 13.39
CA ILE A 167 14.63 -4.62 13.03
C ILE A 167 13.33 -4.46 13.82
N LYS A 168 12.75 -3.26 13.81
CA LYS A 168 11.46 -3.02 14.45
C LYS A 168 10.33 -3.17 13.45
N LEU A 169 9.16 -3.54 13.95
CA LEU A 169 7.88 -3.38 13.30
C LEU A 169 7.00 -2.45 14.13
N ARG A 170 6.37 -1.49 13.48
CA ARG A 170 5.27 -0.70 14.05
C ARG A 170 4.06 -0.78 13.13
N SER A 171 2.87 -0.82 13.72
CA SER A 171 1.61 -0.68 12.99
C SER A 171 0.93 0.62 13.38
N GLY A 172 0.35 1.31 12.38
CA GLY A 172 -0.34 2.58 12.59
C GLY A 172 -0.82 3.21 11.27
N PRO A 173 -1.50 4.38 11.34
CA PRO A 173 -1.96 5.08 10.16
C PRO A 173 -0.79 5.52 9.27
N PHE A 174 -0.94 5.37 7.95
CA PHE A 174 -0.02 5.94 6.98
C PHE A 174 -0.58 7.22 6.39
N VAL A 175 0.29 8.07 5.89
CA VAL A 175 -0.08 9.37 5.33
C VAL A 175 0.43 9.48 3.91
N THR A 176 -0.48 9.61 2.96
CA THR A 176 -0.15 9.81 1.55
C THR A 176 -0.17 11.29 1.21
N VAL A 177 0.93 11.75 0.63
CA VAL A 177 1.10 13.15 0.19
C VAL A 177 1.49 13.24 -1.27
N SER A 178 1.14 14.33 -1.94
CA SER A 178 1.62 14.64 -3.30
C SER A 178 2.96 15.38 -3.27
N THR A 179 3.23 16.11 -2.20
CA THR A 179 4.49 16.81 -1.98
C THR A 179 5.19 16.21 -0.78
N CYS A 180 6.28 15.45 -1.02
CA CYS A 180 7.09 14.88 0.06
C CYS A 180 7.48 15.95 1.07
N THR A 181 7.28 15.64 2.34
CA THR A 181 7.63 16.55 3.43
C THR A 181 9.15 16.65 3.60
N GLY A 182 9.66 17.86 3.49
CA GLY A 182 11.09 18.16 3.61
C GLY A 182 11.38 19.25 4.64
N SER A 183 10.51 19.38 5.65
CA SER A 183 10.62 20.34 6.75
C SER A 183 10.11 19.70 8.03
N THR A 184 10.91 19.75 9.09
CA THR A 184 10.54 19.23 10.42
C THR A 184 9.29 19.89 10.99
N VAL A 185 9.10 21.18 10.72
CA VAL A 185 7.92 21.93 11.16
C VAL A 185 6.65 21.37 10.50
N VAL A 186 6.70 21.21 9.16
CA VAL A 186 5.57 20.64 8.40
C VAL A 186 5.33 19.18 8.76
N ALA A 187 6.38 18.39 8.94
CA ALA A 187 6.29 17.00 9.39
C ALA A 187 5.55 16.87 10.73
N THR A 188 5.94 17.71 11.70
CA THR A 188 5.31 17.74 13.03
C THR A 188 3.83 18.12 12.95
N GLU A 189 3.47 19.09 12.11
CA GLU A 189 2.08 19.49 11.90
C GLU A 189 1.24 18.35 11.32
N ILE A 190 1.74 17.68 10.28
CA ILE A 190 1.07 16.54 9.64
C ILE A 190 0.94 15.39 10.65
N GLU A 191 2.01 15.02 11.34
CA GLU A 191 2.01 13.96 12.34
C GLU A 191 1.01 14.23 13.47
N GLN A 192 0.99 15.45 14.01
CA GLN A 192 0.05 15.83 15.08
C GLN A 192 -1.40 15.75 14.64
N ARG A 193 -1.70 16.15 13.41
CA ARG A 193 -3.04 16.17 12.83
C ARG A 193 -3.54 14.77 12.47
N THR A 194 -2.66 13.93 11.89
CA THR A 194 -3.02 12.61 11.34
C THR A 194 -2.73 11.45 12.28
N LYS A 195 -1.86 11.65 13.28
CA LYS A 195 -1.25 10.56 14.07
C LYS A 195 -0.52 9.56 13.19
N GLY A 196 0.00 10.03 12.05
CA GLY A 196 0.67 9.22 11.04
C GLY A 196 1.93 8.56 11.55
N LEU A 197 2.13 7.32 11.13
CA LEU A 197 3.32 6.52 11.40
C LEU A 197 4.36 6.68 10.28
N CYS A 198 3.90 6.60 9.05
CA CYS A 198 4.73 6.57 7.85
C CYS A 198 4.14 7.45 6.74
N GLU A 199 5.00 8.23 6.09
CA GLU A 199 4.66 9.02 4.90
C GLU A 199 4.99 8.26 3.62
N ASN A 200 4.09 8.31 2.66
CA ASN A 200 4.25 7.76 1.31
C ASN A 200 3.58 8.65 0.26
N MET A 201 3.60 8.24 -1.01
CA MET A 201 3.00 9.03 -2.10
C MET A 201 1.88 8.31 -2.86
N GLU A 202 1.52 7.07 -2.52
CA GLU A 202 0.61 6.20 -3.29
C GLU A 202 -0.57 5.65 -2.48
N GLY A 203 -0.34 5.29 -1.22
CA GLY A 203 -1.16 4.36 -0.45
C GLY A 203 -2.64 4.72 -0.37
N ALA A 204 -2.98 5.95 -0.01
CA ALA A 204 -4.39 6.37 0.09
C ALA A 204 -5.12 6.31 -1.28
N ALA A 205 -4.42 6.57 -2.38
CA ALA A 205 -4.99 6.46 -3.72
C ALA A 205 -5.24 5.00 -4.13
N VAL A 206 -4.36 4.08 -3.70
CA VAL A 206 -4.55 2.64 -3.87
C VAL A 206 -5.67 2.13 -2.97
N ALA A 207 -5.73 2.58 -1.71
CA ALA A 207 -6.81 2.23 -0.78
C ALA A 207 -8.19 2.65 -1.31
N LEU A 208 -8.29 3.85 -1.91
CA LEU A 208 -9.50 4.31 -2.59
C LEU A 208 -9.90 3.36 -3.73
N ALA A 209 -8.94 2.96 -4.59
CA ALA A 209 -9.20 2.06 -5.71
C ALA A 209 -9.64 0.67 -5.21
N CYS A 210 -8.99 0.14 -4.18
CA CYS A 210 -9.33 -1.13 -3.54
C CYS A 210 -10.75 -1.11 -2.95
N GLN A 211 -11.11 -0.04 -2.26
CA GLN A 211 -12.46 0.15 -1.74
C GLN A 211 -13.54 0.24 -2.84
N GLN A 212 -13.24 0.91 -3.96
CA GLN A 212 -14.18 0.98 -5.08
C GLN A 212 -14.42 -0.36 -5.75
N LEU A 213 -13.39 -1.20 -5.80
CA LEU A 213 -13.41 -2.50 -6.49
C LEU A 213 -13.59 -3.68 -5.52
N SER A 214 -13.85 -3.40 -4.22
CA SER A 214 -14.06 -4.40 -3.17
C SER A 214 -12.94 -5.43 -3.11
N THR A 215 -11.69 -4.97 -3.22
CA THR A 215 -10.48 -5.79 -3.11
C THR A 215 -9.81 -5.51 -1.77
N PRO A 216 -9.52 -6.53 -0.94
CA PRO A 216 -8.76 -6.38 0.28
C PRO A 216 -7.37 -5.79 0.03
N LEU A 217 -6.95 -4.83 0.86
CA LEU A 217 -5.64 -4.18 0.79
C LEU A 217 -4.81 -4.48 2.03
N LEU A 218 -3.55 -4.89 1.82
CA LEU A 218 -2.48 -4.89 2.82
C LEU A 218 -1.38 -3.95 2.35
N GLU A 219 -0.82 -3.12 3.27
CA GLU A 219 0.28 -2.24 2.91
C GLU A 219 1.42 -2.31 3.91
N VAL A 220 2.65 -2.48 3.38
CA VAL A 220 3.90 -2.57 4.16
C VAL A 220 4.93 -1.60 3.58
N ARG A 221 5.55 -0.80 4.44
CA ARG A 221 6.66 0.07 4.04
C ARG A 221 7.93 -0.26 4.82
N GLY A 222 9.06 -0.29 4.09
CA GLY A 222 10.38 -0.27 4.69
C GLY A 222 10.86 1.16 4.84
N ILE A 223 11.34 1.52 6.02
CA ILE A 223 11.73 2.90 6.32
C ILE A 223 13.03 3.24 5.63
N SER A 224 12.99 4.22 4.74
CA SER A 224 14.14 4.71 3.96
C SER A 224 14.70 6.03 4.48
N ASN A 225 13.90 6.79 5.23
CA ASN A 225 14.26 8.10 5.77
C ASN A 225 13.35 8.48 6.94
N LEU A 226 13.76 9.49 7.70
CA LEU A 226 12.88 10.20 8.61
C LEU A 226 12.22 11.36 7.88
N VAL A 227 10.98 11.68 8.28
CA VAL A 227 10.25 12.85 7.77
C VAL A 227 10.66 14.07 8.59
N GLU A 228 11.67 14.77 8.10
CA GLU A 228 12.32 15.90 8.78
C GLU A 228 12.87 16.89 7.76
N ASP A 229 13.70 17.84 8.19
CA ASP A 229 14.42 18.75 7.27
C ASP A 229 15.24 17.92 6.27
N ARG A 230 15.01 18.18 4.99
CA ARG A 230 15.47 17.32 3.90
C ARG A 230 16.99 17.28 3.79
N ASP A 231 17.58 16.19 4.24
CA ASP A 231 18.98 15.84 4.05
C ASP A 231 19.06 14.41 3.47
N THR A 232 19.21 14.32 2.16
CA THR A 232 19.27 13.01 1.47
C THR A 232 20.53 12.21 1.79
N SER A 233 21.55 12.79 2.40
CA SER A 233 22.74 12.05 2.86
C SER A 233 22.44 11.13 4.05
N ARG A 234 21.30 11.33 4.73
CA ARG A 234 20.80 10.55 5.85
C ARG A 234 19.79 9.48 5.43
N TRP A 235 19.52 9.34 4.14
CA TRP A 235 18.58 8.37 3.60
C TRP A 235 19.26 7.06 3.25
N ASP A 236 18.54 5.95 3.44
CA ASP A 236 18.93 4.63 2.96
C ASP A 236 17.76 3.99 2.19
N LEU A 237 17.57 4.45 0.94
CA LEU A 237 16.55 3.89 0.05
C LEU A 237 16.73 2.38 -0.15
N PRO A 238 17.95 1.85 -0.40
CA PRO A 238 18.16 0.42 -0.52
C PRO A 238 17.71 -0.37 0.70
N ALA A 239 18.01 0.09 1.92
CA ALA A 239 17.59 -0.60 3.14
C ALA A 239 16.07 -0.68 3.26
N GLY A 240 15.35 0.45 3.04
CA GLY A 240 13.89 0.47 3.03
C GLY A 240 13.30 -0.45 1.96
N MET A 241 13.82 -0.37 0.71
CA MET A 241 13.36 -1.23 -0.40
C MET A 241 13.54 -2.71 -0.10
N VAL A 242 14.69 -3.11 0.45
CA VAL A 242 14.98 -4.51 0.78
C VAL A 242 14.08 -4.99 1.91
N ALA A 243 13.91 -4.20 2.98
CA ALA A 243 13.06 -4.57 4.11
C ALA A 243 11.62 -4.83 3.68
N ALA A 244 11.03 -3.93 2.88
CA ALA A 244 9.67 -4.11 2.36
C ALA A 244 9.52 -5.37 1.51
N GLN A 245 10.45 -5.63 0.58
CA GLN A 245 10.40 -6.82 -0.27
C GLN A 245 10.55 -8.12 0.51
N GLN A 246 11.44 -8.16 1.50
CA GLN A 246 11.60 -9.33 2.37
C GLN A 246 10.34 -9.61 3.17
N ALA A 247 9.70 -8.57 3.70
CA ALA A 247 8.42 -8.67 4.38
C ALA A 247 7.33 -9.27 3.47
N ILE A 248 7.20 -8.80 2.23
CA ILE A 248 6.24 -9.36 1.27
C ILE A 248 6.55 -10.82 0.94
N LEU A 249 7.82 -11.17 0.70
CA LEU A 249 8.23 -12.56 0.43
C LEU A 249 7.89 -13.47 1.61
N GLU A 250 8.04 -13.01 2.86
CA GLU A 250 7.67 -13.77 4.04
C GLU A 250 6.16 -14.00 4.13
N LEU A 251 5.36 -12.97 3.87
CA LEU A 251 3.92 -13.09 3.82
C LEU A 251 3.44 -14.05 2.71
N LEU A 252 4.05 -14.01 1.52
CA LEU A 252 3.70 -14.91 0.43
C LEU A 252 3.98 -16.39 0.74
N LYS A 253 5.04 -16.70 1.50
CA LYS A 253 5.32 -18.07 1.98
C LYS A 253 4.23 -18.59 2.92
N SER A 254 3.68 -17.69 3.73
CA SER A 254 2.69 -18.00 4.76
C SER A 254 1.25 -17.71 4.33
N TRP A 255 1.02 -17.31 3.06
CA TRP A 255 -0.31 -16.95 2.57
C TRP A 255 -1.30 -18.10 2.74
N PRO A 256 -2.45 -17.89 3.39
CA PRO A 256 -3.43 -18.94 3.66
C PRO A 256 -4.04 -19.50 2.36
N GLU A 257 -4.56 -20.74 2.41
CA GLU A 257 -5.26 -21.33 1.26
C GLU A 257 -6.62 -20.64 1.00
N GLN A 258 -7.18 -20.04 2.02
CA GLN A 258 -8.39 -19.20 1.95
C GLN A 258 -8.09 -17.85 2.59
N HIS A 259 -8.65 -16.78 2.04
CA HIS A 259 -8.52 -15.44 2.60
C HIS A 259 -8.88 -15.43 4.10
N PRO A 260 -8.08 -14.79 4.98
CA PRO A 260 -8.42 -14.61 6.40
C PRO A 260 -9.78 -13.91 6.54
N GLN A 261 -10.62 -14.42 7.43
CA GLN A 261 -11.96 -13.86 7.68
C GLN A 261 -11.97 -12.98 8.92
#